data_37d703d6804efa7d696cfa5d71fff9fb
#
_entry.id   37d703d6804efa7d696cfa5d71fff9fb
#
_cell.length_a   1.000
_cell.length_b   1.000
_cell.length_c   1.000
_cell.angle_alpha   90.00
_cell.angle_beta   90.00
_cell.angle_gamma   90.00
#
_symmetry.space_group_name_H-M   'P 1'
#
loop_
_entity.id
_entity.type
_entity.pdbx_description
1 polymer ?
#
loop_
_entity_poly.entity_id
_entity_poly.type
_entity_poly.pdbx_seq_one_letter_code
_entity_poly.pdbx_strand_id
1 'polypeptide(L)'
;MRTKEEVEDPLIVQRIHSILIPREFTRLDAIADVLFSAAEDIKQDESALEVEGEAGDTTSDEAKVPPVAFHEACVQRIQGKLGVSLIKRSRAGYSSPDKTVALNCSVSKEHNPDTHPNYWFAFHPHQQEFLRQHPKAYVAFGCGTSTRLLLIPYVDFEAWLQDMWTTSNEDRIYWHVVIYREGDGYTLRRKKGAKPIDVTPYLLAGEV
;
A
#
# COMPACT_ATOMS: atom_id res chain seq x y z
N MET A 1 3.40 -36.81 -13.76
CA MET A 1 3.80 -37.44 -12.49
C MET A 1 5.16 -36.84 -12.14
N ARG A 2 5.21 -35.93 -11.18
CA ARG A 2 6.47 -35.38 -10.66
C ARG A 2 7.05 -36.41 -9.71
N THR A 3 8.34 -36.67 -9.81
CA THR A 3 9.03 -37.69 -9.04
C THR A 3 9.31 -37.19 -7.62
N LYS A 4 9.42 -38.13 -6.67
CA LYS A 4 9.60 -37.91 -5.23
C LYS A 4 10.86 -37.09 -4.87
N GLU A 5 11.80 -36.97 -5.79
CA GLU A 5 13.09 -36.26 -5.63
C GLU A 5 12.98 -34.74 -5.74
N GLU A 6 11.92 -34.19 -6.34
CA GLU A 6 11.73 -32.71 -6.45
C GLU A 6 11.22 -32.05 -5.16
N VAL A 7 10.88 -32.82 -4.12
CA VAL A 7 10.36 -32.31 -2.84
C VAL A 7 11.44 -32.27 -1.75
N GLU A 8 12.64 -32.77 -2.01
CA GLU A 8 13.74 -32.86 -1.04
C GLU A 8 14.79 -31.76 -1.17
N ASP A 9 14.47 -30.62 -1.77
CA ASP A 9 15.37 -29.48 -1.72
C ASP A 9 15.51 -29.02 -0.26
N PRO A 10 16.72 -29.11 0.33
CA PRO A 10 16.96 -28.78 1.75
C PRO A 10 16.54 -27.34 2.10
N LEU A 11 16.59 -26.43 1.14
CA LEU A 11 16.19 -25.03 1.32
C LEU A 11 14.66 -24.89 1.39
N ILE A 12 13.91 -25.69 0.63
CA ILE A 12 12.43 -25.70 0.68
C ILE A 12 11.97 -26.32 1.99
N VAL A 13 12.58 -27.45 2.39
CA VAL A 13 12.26 -28.13 3.65
C VAL A 13 12.61 -27.23 4.84
N GLN A 14 13.75 -26.54 4.82
CA GLN A 14 14.16 -25.63 5.89
C GLN A 14 13.25 -24.39 5.98
N ARG A 15 12.78 -23.86 4.84
CA ARG A 15 11.79 -22.77 4.80
C ARG A 15 10.42 -23.23 5.32
N ILE A 16 9.95 -24.39 4.92
CA ILE A 16 8.70 -24.97 5.44
C ILE A 16 8.82 -25.24 6.95
N HIS A 17 9.95 -25.78 7.42
CA HIS A 17 10.20 -25.99 8.84
C HIS A 17 10.26 -24.69 9.65
N SER A 18 10.86 -23.63 9.12
CA SER A 18 10.90 -22.33 9.81
C SER A 18 9.52 -21.65 9.88
N ILE A 19 8.63 -21.98 8.93
CA ILE A 19 7.25 -21.46 8.90
C ILE A 19 6.31 -22.30 9.79
N LEU A 20 6.53 -23.62 9.89
CA LEU A 20 5.60 -24.55 10.54
C LEU A 20 5.94 -24.87 12.01
N ILE A 21 7.08 -24.41 12.59
CA ILE A 21 7.51 -24.80 13.94
C ILE A 21 7.63 -23.66 14.99
N PRO A 22 6.89 -22.59 14.98
CA PRO A 22 6.53 -21.97 16.24
C PRO A 22 5.32 -22.72 16.80
N ARG A 23 5.48 -23.35 17.97
CA ARG A 23 4.44 -24.14 18.69
C ARG A 23 3.15 -23.38 19.04
N GLU A 24 2.91 -22.20 18.47
CA GLU A 24 1.78 -21.33 18.77
C GLU A 24 0.75 -21.21 17.64
N PHE A 25 0.93 -21.89 16.51
CA PHE A 25 -0.08 -21.90 15.45
C PHE A 25 -1.16 -22.95 15.73
N THR A 26 -2.11 -22.61 16.59
CA THR A 26 -3.26 -23.47 16.91
C THR A 26 -4.51 -23.18 16.06
N ARG A 27 -4.43 -22.25 15.08
CA ARG A 27 -5.56 -21.86 14.23
C ARG A 27 -5.19 -21.79 12.75
N LEU A 28 -6.08 -22.31 11.90
CA LEU A 28 -5.96 -22.29 10.43
C LEU A 28 -5.91 -20.86 9.86
N ASP A 29 -6.60 -19.91 10.50
CA ASP A 29 -6.60 -18.49 10.18
C ASP A 29 -5.20 -17.86 10.32
N ALA A 30 -4.41 -18.28 11.33
CA ALA A 30 -3.05 -17.79 11.50
C ALA A 30 -2.08 -18.31 10.41
N ILE A 31 -2.31 -19.54 9.93
CA ILE A 31 -1.55 -20.13 8.81
C ILE A 31 -1.94 -19.43 7.51
N ALA A 32 -3.23 -19.17 7.31
CA ALA A 32 -3.72 -18.44 6.15
C ALA A 32 -3.13 -17.02 6.08
N ASP A 33 -3.05 -16.30 7.20
CA ASP A 33 -2.45 -14.95 7.25
C ASP A 33 -0.96 -14.96 6.87
N VAL A 34 -0.20 -15.97 7.32
CA VAL A 34 1.24 -16.11 6.97
C VAL A 34 1.41 -16.50 5.51
N LEU A 35 0.60 -17.43 5.00
CA LEU A 35 0.66 -17.85 3.59
C LEU A 35 0.19 -16.74 2.66
N PHE A 36 -0.80 -15.96 3.07
CA PHE A 36 -1.30 -14.82 2.30
C PHE A 36 -0.24 -13.71 2.23
N SER A 37 0.41 -13.39 3.35
CA SER A 37 1.52 -12.42 3.40
C SER A 37 2.70 -12.87 2.52
N ALA A 38 3.09 -14.13 2.58
CA ALA A 38 4.18 -14.67 1.76
C ALA A 38 3.83 -14.73 0.26
N ALA A 39 2.57 -15.00 -0.09
CA ALA A 39 2.11 -15.02 -1.48
C ALA A 39 2.00 -13.61 -2.07
N GLU A 40 1.65 -12.62 -1.25
CA GLU A 40 1.64 -11.20 -1.62
C GLU A 40 3.06 -10.69 -1.83
N ASP A 41 4.02 -11.04 -0.99
CA ASP A 41 5.43 -10.68 -1.14
C ASP A 41 6.01 -11.20 -2.48
N ILE A 42 5.66 -12.43 -2.89
CA ILE A 42 6.11 -13.01 -4.17
C ILE A 42 5.47 -12.31 -5.38
N LYS A 43 4.16 -12.02 -5.34
CA LYS A 43 3.45 -11.32 -6.42
C LYS A 43 3.89 -9.87 -6.59
N GLN A 44 4.36 -9.23 -5.52
CA GLN A 44 4.79 -7.84 -5.53
C GLN A 44 6.21 -7.66 -6.05
N ASP A 45 7.08 -8.65 -5.89
CA ASP A 45 8.39 -8.66 -6.54
C ASP A 45 8.24 -8.75 -8.08
N GLU A 46 7.27 -9.52 -8.59
CA GLU A 46 6.94 -9.55 -10.02
C GLU A 46 6.31 -8.23 -10.50
N SER A 47 5.39 -7.63 -9.74
CA SER A 47 4.74 -6.35 -10.09
C SER A 47 5.69 -5.14 -10.04
N ALA A 48 6.72 -5.17 -9.22
CA ALA A 48 7.74 -4.12 -9.16
C ALA A 48 8.70 -4.15 -10.37
N LEU A 49 8.90 -5.34 -10.97
CA LEU A 49 9.69 -5.53 -12.19
C LEU A 49 8.91 -5.22 -13.47
N GLU A 50 7.56 -5.37 -13.47
CA GLU A 50 6.71 -5.11 -14.64
C GLU A 50 6.44 -3.61 -14.90
N VAL A 51 6.82 -2.70 -14.03
CA VAL A 51 6.64 -1.25 -14.23
C VAL A 51 7.71 -0.63 -15.14
N GLU A 52 8.76 -1.36 -15.52
CA GLU A 52 9.81 -0.89 -16.43
C GLU A 52 9.78 -1.50 -17.85
N GLY A 53 8.76 -2.27 -18.23
CA GLY A 53 8.70 -2.89 -19.55
C GLY A 53 7.32 -3.25 -20.07
N GLU A 54 7.00 -2.62 -21.19
CA GLU A 54 6.12 -3.05 -22.28
C GLU A 54 4.60 -2.85 -22.17
N ALA A 55 4.15 -2.03 -23.13
CA ALA A 55 2.82 -2.02 -23.72
C ALA A 55 2.57 -3.35 -24.47
N GLY A 56 1.56 -4.12 -24.04
CA GLY A 56 1.09 -5.34 -24.68
C GLY A 56 -0.41 -5.52 -24.48
N ASP A 57 -1.13 -5.21 -25.53
CA ASP A 57 -2.51 -5.47 -25.94
C ASP A 57 -3.19 -6.69 -25.32
N THR A 58 -4.37 -6.47 -24.66
CA THR A 58 -5.60 -7.26 -24.89
C THR A 58 -6.84 -6.60 -24.27
N THR A 59 -7.74 -6.25 -25.11
CA THR A 59 -9.21 -6.00 -25.04
C THR A 59 -9.95 -6.36 -23.76
N SER A 60 -10.44 -5.33 -23.06
CA SER A 60 -11.79 -5.22 -22.49
C SER A 60 -12.08 -3.73 -22.22
N ASP A 61 -13.17 -3.23 -22.85
CA ASP A 61 -13.62 -1.86 -22.83
C ASP A 61 -14.16 -1.45 -21.43
N GLU A 62 -13.27 -0.98 -20.59
CA GLU A 62 -13.51 0.09 -19.62
C GLU A 62 -12.26 0.95 -19.67
N ALA A 63 -12.43 2.25 -19.90
CA ALA A 63 -11.33 3.18 -20.07
C ALA A 63 -10.41 3.19 -18.83
N LYS A 64 -9.40 2.33 -18.80
CA LYS A 64 -8.36 2.32 -17.76
C LYS A 64 -7.60 3.64 -17.83
N VAL A 65 -7.91 4.55 -16.92
CA VAL A 65 -7.14 5.78 -16.73
C VAL A 65 -5.69 5.37 -16.45
N PRO A 66 -4.70 5.86 -17.23
CA PRO A 66 -3.30 5.54 -17.00
C PRO A 66 -2.90 5.84 -15.55
N PRO A 67 -2.04 5.04 -14.90
CA PRO A 67 -1.63 5.26 -13.52
C PRO A 67 -1.09 6.67 -13.23
N VAL A 68 -0.44 7.28 -14.20
CA VAL A 68 0.07 8.67 -14.10
C VAL A 68 -1.10 9.66 -14.02
N ALA A 69 -2.09 9.54 -14.91
CA ALA A 69 -3.26 10.41 -14.91
C ALA A 69 -4.11 10.24 -13.63
N PHE A 70 -4.21 9.02 -13.12
CA PHE A 70 -4.87 8.75 -11.83
C PHE A 70 -4.16 9.46 -10.68
N HIS A 71 -2.83 9.31 -10.61
CA HIS A 71 -2.03 9.95 -9.57
C HIS A 71 -2.12 11.49 -9.63
N GLU A 72 -2.02 12.07 -10.83
CA GLU A 72 -2.16 13.52 -11.04
C GLU A 72 -3.53 14.04 -10.63
N ALA A 73 -4.61 13.33 -10.97
CA ALA A 73 -5.95 13.67 -10.56
C ALA A 73 -6.12 13.67 -9.03
N CYS A 74 -5.49 12.71 -8.33
CA CYS A 74 -5.46 12.72 -6.87
C CYS A 74 -4.77 13.97 -6.32
N VAL A 75 -3.59 14.32 -6.85
CA VAL A 75 -2.83 15.50 -6.41
C VAL A 75 -3.62 16.80 -6.67
N GLN A 76 -4.28 16.93 -7.82
CA GLN A 76 -5.11 18.10 -8.13
C GLN A 76 -6.26 18.27 -7.13
N ARG A 77 -6.97 17.18 -6.79
CA ARG A 77 -8.02 17.21 -5.77
C ARG A 77 -7.50 17.65 -4.41
N ILE A 78 -6.30 17.17 -4.01
CA ILE A 78 -5.68 17.56 -2.74
C ILE A 78 -5.30 19.04 -2.75
N GLN A 79 -4.75 19.55 -3.85
CA GLN A 79 -4.46 20.98 -4.01
C GLN A 79 -5.71 21.84 -3.83
N GLY A 80 -6.82 21.45 -4.47
CA GLY A 80 -8.12 22.12 -4.29
C GLY A 80 -8.59 22.09 -2.84
N LYS A 81 -8.51 20.92 -2.17
CA LYS A 81 -8.92 20.75 -0.77
C LYS A 81 -8.09 21.56 0.21
N LEU A 82 -6.78 21.61 0.01
CA LEU A 82 -5.85 22.31 0.92
C LEU A 82 -5.70 23.81 0.57
N GLY A 83 -6.17 24.23 -0.62
CA GLY A 83 -6.01 25.60 -1.11
C GLY A 83 -4.55 25.99 -1.37
N VAL A 84 -3.69 25.02 -1.73
CA VAL A 84 -2.26 25.25 -1.95
C VAL A 84 -1.79 24.64 -3.26
N SER A 85 -0.83 25.28 -3.91
CA SER A 85 -0.11 24.67 -5.03
C SER A 85 0.95 23.72 -4.51
N LEU A 86 1.10 22.57 -5.14
CA LEU A 86 2.08 21.55 -4.78
C LEU A 86 3.04 21.30 -5.94
N ILE A 87 4.34 21.38 -5.66
CA ILE A 87 5.42 21.14 -6.61
C ILE A 87 5.95 19.72 -6.36
N LYS A 88 6.07 18.93 -7.42
CA LYS A 88 6.62 17.59 -7.36
C LYS A 88 8.10 17.63 -6.95
N ARG A 89 8.48 16.84 -5.94
CA ARG A 89 9.83 16.71 -5.40
C ARG A 89 10.44 15.34 -5.67
N SER A 90 9.60 14.31 -5.69
CA SER A 90 9.99 12.94 -5.99
C SER A 90 8.85 12.19 -6.68
N ARG A 91 8.97 10.88 -6.89
CA ARG A 91 7.92 10.06 -7.50
C ARG A 91 6.55 10.22 -6.81
N ALA A 92 6.53 10.22 -5.47
CA ALA A 92 5.30 10.36 -4.66
C ALA A 92 5.28 11.62 -3.78
N GLY A 93 6.39 12.34 -3.65
CA GLY A 93 6.55 13.48 -2.75
C GLY A 93 6.31 14.83 -3.43
N TYR A 94 5.55 15.69 -2.75
CA TYR A 94 5.21 17.04 -3.17
C TYR A 94 5.36 18.02 -2.02
N SER A 95 5.69 19.27 -2.30
CA SER A 95 5.63 20.34 -1.29
C SER A 95 5.12 21.65 -1.87
N SER A 96 4.55 22.49 -1.00
CA SER A 96 4.23 23.86 -1.37
C SER A 96 5.52 24.66 -1.69
N PRO A 97 5.43 25.76 -2.49
CA PRO A 97 6.58 26.60 -2.82
C PRO A 97 7.29 27.14 -1.58
N ASP A 98 6.55 27.53 -0.56
CA ASP A 98 7.03 28.05 0.72
C ASP A 98 7.48 26.97 1.70
N LYS A 99 7.40 25.69 1.32
CA LYS A 99 7.75 24.49 2.12
C LYS A 99 6.97 24.37 3.43
N THR A 100 5.81 25.01 3.55
CA THR A 100 4.96 24.88 4.74
C THR A 100 4.11 23.59 4.72
N VAL A 101 3.80 23.08 3.53
CA VAL A 101 2.99 21.87 3.34
C VAL A 101 3.77 20.82 2.55
N ALA A 102 3.76 19.57 3.04
CA ALA A 102 4.26 18.42 2.30
C ALA A 102 3.17 17.36 2.12
N LEU A 103 3.26 16.63 1.02
CA LEU A 103 2.36 15.54 0.67
C LEU A 103 3.18 14.36 0.14
N ASN A 104 2.89 13.16 0.63
CA ASN A 104 3.24 11.92 -0.05
C ASN A 104 1.95 11.30 -0.60
N CYS A 105 1.84 11.20 -1.92
CA CYS A 105 0.66 10.65 -2.59
C CYS A 105 1.03 9.35 -3.29
N SER A 106 0.30 8.29 -2.99
CA SER A 106 0.46 6.96 -3.62
C SER A 106 -0.90 6.47 -4.13
N VAL A 107 -0.90 5.69 -5.20
CA VAL A 107 -2.11 5.13 -5.80
C VAL A 107 -1.97 3.62 -5.94
N SER A 108 -3.08 2.90 -5.76
CA SER A 108 -3.15 1.45 -5.90
C SER A 108 -4.39 1.07 -6.69
N LYS A 109 -4.28 0.03 -7.53
CA LYS A 109 -5.46 -0.64 -8.09
C LYS A 109 -6.23 -1.37 -6.98
N GLU A 110 -7.47 -1.68 -7.21
CA GLU A 110 -8.26 -2.54 -6.32
C GLU A 110 -7.84 -4.00 -6.50
N HIS A 111 -7.52 -4.66 -5.40
CA HIS A 111 -7.22 -6.09 -5.32
C HIS A 111 -8.42 -6.83 -4.75
N ASN A 112 -8.64 -8.09 -5.20
CA ASN A 112 -9.71 -8.98 -4.71
C ASN A 112 -11.11 -8.34 -4.71
N PRO A 113 -11.57 -7.69 -5.82
CA PRO A 113 -12.82 -6.93 -5.85
C PRO A 113 -14.06 -7.74 -5.48
N ASP A 114 -14.06 -9.04 -5.78
CA ASP A 114 -15.22 -9.93 -5.61
C ASP A 114 -15.35 -10.53 -4.20
N THR A 115 -14.27 -10.45 -3.40
CA THR A 115 -14.27 -11.08 -2.06
C THR A 115 -14.01 -10.05 -0.96
N HIS A 116 -12.79 -9.55 -0.88
CA HIS A 116 -12.36 -8.58 0.13
C HIS A 116 -11.59 -7.45 -0.54
N PRO A 117 -12.26 -6.46 -1.14
CA PRO A 117 -11.62 -5.38 -1.84
C PRO A 117 -10.59 -4.68 -0.96
N ASN A 118 -9.36 -4.61 -1.45
CA ASN A 118 -8.28 -3.98 -0.70
C ASN A 118 -7.31 -3.24 -1.63
N TYR A 119 -6.50 -2.39 -1.02
CA TYR A 119 -5.48 -1.57 -1.66
C TYR A 119 -4.18 -1.72 -0.87
N TRP A 120 -3.07 -1.87 -1.58
CA TRP A 120 -1.77 -2.01 -0.99
C TRP A 120 -0.81 -0.90 -1.43
N PHE A 121 -0.02 -0.41 -0.47
CA PHE A 121 0.99 0.61 -0.73
C PHE A 121 2.24 0.33 0.09
N ALA A 122 3.42 0.62 -0.49
CA ALA A 122 4.67 0.66 0.25
C ALA A 122 4.93 2.09 0.74
N PHE A 123 5.18 2.25 2.03
CA PHE A 123 5.64 3.51 2.60
C PHE A 123 7.09 3.36 3.07
N HIS A 124 7.98 4.24 2.61
CA HIS A 124 9.43 4.09 2.78
C HIS A 124 10.01 5.08 3.78
N PRO A 125 11.17 4.76 4.44
CA PRO A 125 11.84 5.65 5.38
C PRO A 125 12.19 7.03 4.79
N HIS A 126 12.60 7.11 3.53
CA HIS A 126 12.88 8.39 2.88
C HIS A 126 11.62 9.27 2.71
N GLN A 127 10.44 8.68 2.57
CA GLN A 127 9.16 9.39 2.52
C GLN A 127 8.81 9.94 3.92
N GLN A 128 9.06 9.14 4.96
CA GLN A 128 8.91 9.56 6.35
C GLN A 128 9.82 10.76 6.64
N GLU A 129 11.09 10.68 6.29
CA GLU A 129 12.06 11.75 6.50
C GLU A 129 11.64 13.04 5.77
N PHE A 130 11.19 12.92 4.52
CA PHE A 130 10.68 14.04 3.75
C PHE A 130 9.49 14.73 4.43
N LEU A 131 8.52 13.96 4.95
CA LEU A 131 7.33 14.52 5.60
C LEU A 131 7.66 15.22 6.93
N ARG A 132 8.58 14.66 7.72
CA ARG A 132 9.03 15.22 9.01
C ARG A 132 9.69 16.60 8.88
N GLN A 133 10.22 16.93 7.73
CA GLN A 133 10.88 18.22 7.47
C GLN A 133 9.91 19.39 7.29
N HIS A 134 8.58 19.13 7.30
CA HIS A 134 7.59 20.15 6.98
C HIS A 134 6.59 20.34 8.13
N PRO A 135 6.20 21.60 8.44
CA PRO A 135 5.28 21.90 9.56
C PRO A 135 3.90 21.25 9.42
N LYS A 136 3.40 21.14 8.17
CA LYS A 136 2.14 20.47 7.83
C LYS A 136 2.42 19.39 6.80
N ALA A 137 2.22 18.16 7.17
CA ALA A 137 2.48 17.03 6.28
C ALA A 137 1.27 16.09 6.20
N TYR A 138 1.10 15.48 5.04
CA TYR A 138 0.00 14.56 4.74
C TYR A 138 0.50 13.36 3.98
N VAL A 139 -0.14 12.21 4.20
CA VAL A 139 -0.10 11.06 3.31
C VAL A 139 -1.43 10.93 2.60
N ALA A 140 -1.39 10.57 1.33
CA ALA A 140 -2.62 10.36 0.56
C ALA A 140 -2.56 9.01 -0.16
N PHE A 141 -3.69 8.31 -0.13
CA PHE A 141 -3.86 7.00 -0.73
C PHE A 141 -5.04 7.01 -1.70
N GLY A 142 -4.75 6.93 -3.01
CA GLY A 142 -5.75 6.78 -4.06
C GLY A 142 -6.13 5.31 -4.22
N CYS A 143 -7.39 4.99 -3.95
CA CYS A 143 -7.91 3.64 -3.84
C CYS A 143 -8.71 3.25 -5.10
N GLY A 144 -8.05 2.75 -6.13
CA GLY A 144 -8.65 2.29 -7.39
C GLY A 144 -9.07 3.41 -8.33
N THR A 145 -9.56 4.52 -7.80
CA THR A 145 -9.99 5.71 -8.58
C THR A 145 -9.60 7.00 -7.85
N SER A 146 -9.53 8.12 -8.59
CA SER A 146 -9.24 9.43 -7.99
C SER A 146 -10.38 9.96 -7.10
N THR A 147 -11.59 9.39 -7.20
CA THR A 147 -12.72 9.73 -6.34
C THR A 147 -12.64 9.09 -4.97
N ARG A 148 -11.94 7.96 -4.85
CA ARG A 148 -11.69 7.23 -3.60
C ARG A 148 -10.31 7.59 -3.07
N LEU A 149 -10.19 8.76 -2.46
CA LEU A 149 -8.93 9.35 -2.05
C LEU A 149 -8.94 9.64 -0.55
N LEU A 150 -8.07 8.97 0.18
CA LEU A 150 -7.85 9.21 1.61
C LEU A 150 -6.75 10.26 1.76
N LEU A 151 -6.98 11.30 2.58
CA LEU A 151 -6.00 12.33 2.92
C LEU A 151 -5.82 12.36 4.43
N ILE A 152 -4.71 11.82 4.91
CA ILE A 152 -4.45 11.59 6.33
C ILE A 152 -3.36 12.55 6.81
N PRO A 153 -3.58 13.33 7.89
CA PRO A 153 -2.51 14.09 8.53
C PRO A 153 -1.35 13.16 8.89
N TYR A 154 -0.13 13.57 8.56
CA TYR A 154 1.03 12.70 8.78
C TYR A 154 1.25 12.37 10.26
N VAL A 155 0.91 13.26 11.16
CA VAL A 155 1.00 13.03 12.62
C VAL A 155 0.16 11.83 13.07
N ASP A 156 -1.04 11.65 12.50
CA ASP A 156 -1.89 10.50 12.80
C ASP A 156 -1.31 9.23 12.19
N PHE A 157 -0.90 9.31 10.92
CA PHE A 157 -0.33 8.18 10.19
C PHE A 157 0.99 7.69 10.82
N GLU A 158 1.86 8.61 11.23
CA GLU A 158 3.14 8.29 11.87
C GLU A 158 2.95 7.48 13.16
N ALA A 159 1.94 7.83 13.97
CA ALA A 159 1.62 7.10 15.20
C ALA A 159 1.21 5.64 14.93
N TRP A 160 0.74 5.33 13.73
CA TRP A 160 0.31 3.98 13.36
C TRP A 160 1.43 3.10 12.82
N LEU A 161 2.55 3.68 12.34
CA LEU A 161 3.64 2.95 11.68
C LEU A 161 4.25 1.85 12.55
N GLN A 162 4.33 2.03 13.86
CA GLN A 162 4.89 1.05 14.79
C GLN A 162 4.16 -0.31 14.76
N ASP A 163 2.86 -0.28 14.46
CA ASP A 163 2.00 -1.46 14.42
C ASP A 163 1.75 -1.98 13.00
N MET A 164 2.40 -1.41 11.98
CA MET A 164 2.31 -1.90 10.61
C MET A 164 3.32 -3.01 10.34
N TRP A 165 2.97 -3.93 9.42
CA TRP A 165 3.95 -4.88 8.90
C TRP A 165 5.07 -4.13 8.20
N THR A 166 6.27 -4.68 8.30
CA THR A 166 7.48 -4.09 7.74
C THR A 166 8.25 -5.16 6.98
N THR A 167 8.63 -4.89 5.76
CA THR A 167 9.70 -5.63 5.07
C THR A 167 11.01 -4.94 5.39
N SER A 168 11.99 -5.72 5.87
CA SER A 168 13.34 -5.25 6.16
C SER A 168 14.33 -6.29 5.66
N ASN A 169 14.83 -6.10 4.44
CA ASN A 169 15.87 -6.92 3.81
C ASN A 169 17.11 -6.04 3.62
N GLU A 170 18.25 -6.65 3.22
CA GLU A 170 19.51 -5.93 3.00
C GLU A 170 19.35 -4.72 2.06
N ASP A 171 18.45 -4.81 1.06
CA ASP A 171 18.25 -3.79 0.02
C ASP A 171 16.98 -2.95 0.17
N ARG A 172 16.02 -3.35 1.01
CA ARG A 172 14.69 -2.73 1.04
C ARG A 172 14.13 -2.67 2.47
N ILE A 173 13.68 -1.46 2.85
CA ILE A 173 12.93 -1.23 4.09
C ILE A 173 11.69 -0.44 3.73
N TYR A 174 10.50 -0.95 4.08
CA TYR A 174 9.24 -0.23 3.93
C TYR A 174 8.15 -0.81 4.86
N TRP A 175 7.15 0.02 5.13
CA TRP A 175 5.93 -0.37 5.82
C TRP A 175 4.85 -0.75 4.80
N HIS A 176 4.13 -1.85 5.08
CA HIS A 176 2.97 -2.26 4.30
C HIS A 176 1.74 -1.49 4.76
N VAL A 177 1.18 -0.67 3.91
CA VAL A 177 -0.08 0.02 4.13
C VAL A 177 -1.17 -0.73 3.40
N VAL A 178 -1.99 -1.47 4.15
CA VAL A 178 -3.08 -2.29 3.59
C VAL A 178 -4.42 -1.71 4.03
N ILE A 179 -5.21 -1.26 3.06
CA ILE A 179 -6.51 -0.62 3.29
C ILE A 179 -7.60 -1.50 2.68
N TYR A 180 -8.54 -1.94 3.51
CA TYR A 180 -9.72 -2.69 3.07
C TYR A 180 -10.89 -1.75 2.86
N ARG A 181 -11.74 -2.10 1.89
CA ARG A 181 -13.01 -1.42 1.65
C ARG A 181 -14.18 -2.37 1.97
N GLU A 182 -15.07 -1.94 2.86
CA GLU A 182 -16.29 -2.64 3.23
C GLU A 182 -17.47 -1.68 3.03
N GLY A 183 -18.22 -1.87 1.92
CA GLY A 183 -19.23 -0.90 1.49
C GLY A 183 -18.58 0.47 1.21
N ASP A 184 -19.02 1.50 1.94
CA ASP A 184 -18.48 2.86 1.87
C ASP A 184 -17.37 3.13 2.91
N GLY A 185 -17.08 2.16 3.78
CA GLY A 185 -16.07 2.25 4.83
C GLY A 185 -14.68 1.82 4.38
N TYR A 186 -13.65 2.40 5.00
CA TYR A 186 -12.24 2.09 4.76
C TYR A 186 -11.54 1.77 6.07
N THR A 187 -10.82 0.64 6.10
CA THR A 187 -10.15 0.16 7.31
C THR A 187 -8.67 -0.11 7.02
N LEU A 188 -7.78 0.54 7.74
CA LEU A 188 -6.35 0.27 7.71
C LEU A 188 -6.01 -0.91 8.60
N ARG A 189 -5.41 -1.94 8.02
CA ARG A 189 -4.99 -3.15 8.74
C ARG A 189 -3.64 -2.96 9.39
N ARG A 190 -3.48 -3.53 10.59
CA ARG A 190 -2.23 -3.52 11.36
C ARG A 190 -1.81 -4.92 11.77
N LYS A 191 -0.60 -5.08 12.32
CA LYS A 191 -0.06 -6.36 12.82
C LYS A 191 -1.06 -7.07 13.74
N LYS A 192 -0.93 -8.40 13.84
CA LYS A 192 -1.72 -9.24 14.72
C LYS A 192 -1.68 -8.70 16.17
N GLY A 193 -2.84 -8.52 16.77
CA GLY A 193 -3.01 -7.97 18.12
C GLY A 193 -3.28 -6.46 18.18
N ALA A 194 -2.94 -5.71 17.14
CA ALA A 194 -3.34 -4.31 17.03
C ALA A 194 -4.73 -4.19 16.37
N LYS A 195 -5.60 -3.34 16.90
CA LYS A 195 -6.94 -3.11 16.33
C LYS A 195 -6.81 -2.41 14.98
N PRO A 196 -7.60 -2.82 13.95
CA PRO A 196 -7.71 -2.06 12.71
C PRO A 196 -8.13 -0.61 12.98
N ILE A 197 -7.75 0.30 12.09
CA ILE A 197 -8.10 1.71 12.20
C ILE A 197 -9.15 2.04 11.15
N ASP A 198 -10.27 2.61 11.57
CA ASP A 198 -11.23 3.22 10.65
C ASP A 198 -10.61 4.50 10.06
N VAL A 199 -10.32 4.47 8.76
CA VAL A 199 -9.77 5.60 8.01
C VAL A 199 -10.83 6.28 7.13
N THR A 200 -12.09 5.87 7.21
CA THR A 200 -13.22 6.48 6.51
C THR A 200 -13.34 7.99 6.75
N PRO A 201 -13.09 8.53 7.97
CA PRO A 201 -13.15 9.96 8.23
C PRO A 201 -12.15 10.80 7.42
N TYR A 202 -11.09 10.17 6.88
CA TYR A 202 -10.09 10.83 6.04
C TYR A 202 -10.42 10.77 4.54
N LEU A 203 -11.55 10.17 4.17
CA LEU A 203 -11.98 10.13 2.77
C LEU A 203 -12.30 11.56 2.29
N LEU A 204 -11.61 11.96 1.23
CA LEU A 204 -11.86 13.25 0.60
C LEU A 204 -13.22 13.18 -0.11
N ALA A 205 -14.20 13.94 0.39
CA ALA A 205 -15.51 14.01 -0.24
C ALA A 205 -15.35 14.38 -1.72
N GLY A 206 -16.05 13.66 -2.59
CA GLY A 206 -16.12 14.03 -4.00
C GLY A 206 -16.81 15.40 -4.10
N GLU A 207 -16.21 16.33 -4.83
CA GLU A 207 -17.00 17.41 -5.39
C GLU A 207 -17.97 16.77 -6.41
N VAL A 208 -19.25 16.95 -6.18
CA VAL A 208 -20.34 16.60 -7.10
C VAL A 208 -20.28 17.52 -8.31
#